data_14d01eddf2deb3cef2df8153f4533eb9
#
_entry.id   14d01eddf2deb3cef2df8153f4533eb9
#
_cell.length_a   1.000
_cell.length_b   1.000
_cell.length_c   1.000
_cell.angle_alpha   90.00
_cell.angle_beta   90.00
_cell.angle_gamma   90.00
#
_symmetry.space_group_name_H-M   'P 1'
#
loop_
_entity.id
_entity.type
_entity.pdbx_description
1 polymer ?
#
loop_
_entity_poly.entity_id
_entity_poly.type
_entity_poly.pdbx_seq_one_letter_code
_entity_poly.pdbx_strand_id
1 'polypeptide(L)'
;DCALESHHVQSCIQTIEENNLDWSYSLRQICDRDGKFVCYDDCESLGKWPVFSGDYHHIDTNCYCLKTEVAIKLSQIWHGGWGQDRVWFQALSQYFPKFDVTGKYTVNYRLAGNEGSVKKEFFDYGNKIMVEKYNGDFPWAKI
;
A
#
# COMPACT_ATOMS: atom_id res chain seq x y z
N ASP A 1 -9.66 6.50 9.38
CA ASP A 1 -10.36 5.22 9.43
C ASP A 1 -10.33 4.54 8.06
N CYS A 2 -9.69 3.38 7.99
CA CYS A 2 -9.64 2.58 6.78
C CYS A 2 -10.61 1.40 6.87
N ALA A 3 -11.03 0.91 5.72
CA ALA A 3 -11.87 -0.30 5.62
C ALA A 3 -11.28 -1.22 4.56
N LEU A 4 -11.57 -2.51 4.69
CA LEU A 4 -11.10 -3.53 3.76
C LEU A 4 -12.25 -4.00 2.87
N GLU A 5 -11.97 -4.23 1.60
CA GLU A 5 -12.90 -4.93 0.73
C GLU A 5 -13.07 -6.38 1.19
N SER A 6 -14.21 -6.98 0.89
CA SER A 6 -14.54 -8.33 1.39
C SER A 6 -13.54 -9.40 0.94
N HIS A 7 -12.88 -9.20 -0.19
CA HIS A 7 -11.92 -10.15 -0.76
C HIS A 7 -10.46 -9.80 -0.47
N HIS A 8 -10.21 -8.80 0.40
CA HIS A 8 -8.86 -8.32 0.69
C HIS A 8 -7.95 -9.42 1.23
N VAL A 9 -8.36 -10.07 2.33
CA VAL A 9 -7.55 -11.09 2.98
C VAL A 9 -7.31 -12.27 2.04
N GLN A 10 -8.36 -12.72 1.35
CA GLN A 10 -8.26 -13.84 0.43
C GLN A 10 -7.27 -13.56 -0.71
N SER A 11 -7.32 -12.37 -1.32
CA SER A 11 -6.39 -12.02 -2.41
C SER A 11 -4.95 -11.92 -1.93
N CYS A 12 -4.72 -11.41 -0.73
CA CYS A 12 -3.37 -11.38 -0.14
C CYS A 12 -2.82 -12.79 0.10
N ILE A 13 -3.62 -13.67 0.69
CA ILE A 13 -3.22 -15.06 0.97
C ILE A 13 -2.99 -15.82 -0.33
N GLN A 14 -3.87 -15.66 -1.30
CA GLN A 14 -3.75 -16.29 -2.61
C GLN A 14 -2.44 -15.90 -3.31
N THR A 15 -2.07 -14.62 -3.25
CA THR A 15 -0.81 -14.13 -3.81
C THR A 15 0.39 -14.79 -3.16
N ILE A 16 0.37 -14.93 -1.83
CA ILE A 16 1.43 -15.60 -1.07
C ILE A 16 1.54 -17.08 -1.48
N GLU A 17 0.42 -17.79 -1.52
CA GLU A 17 0.40 -19.23 -1.80
C GLU A 17 0.79 -19.56 -3.24
N GLU A 18 0.24 -18.84 -4.21
CA GLU A 18 0.50 -19.09 -5.64
C GLU A 18 1.95 -18.82 -6.04
N ASN A 19 2.61 -17.88 -5.36
CA ASN A 19 3.96 -17.46 -5.69
C ASN A 19 5.00 -17.89 -4.64
N ASN A 20 4.59 -18.66 -3.65
CA ASN A 20 5.46 -19.14 -2.56
C ASN A 20 6.21 -18.00 -1.87
N LEU A 21 5.46 -17.00 -1.39
CA LEU A 21 6.00 -15.79 -0.81
C LEU A 21 5.96 -15.83 0.72
N ASP A 22 6.73 -14.96 1.36
CA ASP A 22 6.70 -14.76 2.80
C ASP A 22 5.65 -13.74 3.22
N TRP A 23 5.36 -12.77 2.35
CA TRP A 23 4.35 -11.75 2.59
C TRP A 23 3.88 -11.14 1.27
N SER A 24 2.75 -10.46 1.32
CA SER A 24 2.19 -9.73 0.20
C SER A 24 1.62 -8.38 0.67
N TYR A 25 1.29 -7.52 -0.26
CA TYR A 25 0.59 -6.28 0.06
C TYR A 25 -0.42 -5.95 -1.04
N SER A 26 -1.49 -5.30 -0.63
CA SER A 26 -2.49 -4.81 -1.56
C SER A 26 -2.21 -3.36 -1.92
N LEU A 27 -2.93 -2.88 -2.92
CA LEU A 27 -3.03 -1.46 -3.22
C LEU A 27 -4.23 -0.87 -2.48
N ARG A 28 -4.32 0.46 -2.45
CA ARG A 28 -5.44 1.13 -1.79
C ARG A 28 -6.16 2.05 -2.76
N GLN A 29 -7.43 2.27 -2.48
CA GLN A 29 -8.23 3.29 -3.14
C GLN A 29 -8.64 4.34 -2.12
N ILE A 30 -8.86 5.55 -2.59
CA ILE A 30 -9.15 6.71 -1.77
C ILE A 30 -10.66 6.93 -1.75
N CYS A 31 -11.22 7.11 -0.55
CA CYS A 31 -12.63 7.37 -0.33
C CYS A 31 -12.80 8.71 0.39
N ASP A 32 -13.96 9.31 0.24
CA ASP A 32 -14.32 10.52 0.99
C ASP A 32 -14.75 10.16 2.42
N ARG A 33 -15.19 11.16 3.20
CA ARG A 33 -15.65 10.98 4.59
C ARG A 33 -16.80 9.99 4.69
N ASP A 34 -17.64 9.93 3.65
CA ASP A 34 -18.84 9.08 3.62
C ASP A 34 -18.55 7.69 3.07
N GLY A 35 -17.30 7.41 2.72
CA GLY A 35 -16.87 6.13 2.17
C GLY A 35 -17.07 5.98 0.69
N LYS A 36 -17.37 7.07 -0.02
CA LYS A 36 -17.54 7.03 -1.48
C LYS A 36 -16.19 7.07 -2.18
N PHE A 37 -16.06 6.28 -3.22
CA PHE A 37 -14.84 6.20 -4.03
C PHE A 37 -14.50 7.58 -4.63
N VAL A 38 -13.24 7.96 -4.52
CA VAL A 38 -12.69 9.19 -5.09
C VAL A 38 -11.71 8.87 -6.22
N CYS A 39 -10.68 8.09 -5.94
CA CYS A 39 -9.68 7.67 -6.93
C CYS A 39 -8.87 6.49 -6.40
N TYR A 40 -8.12 5.85 -7.29
CA TYR A 40 -7.09 4.89 -6.87
C TYR A 40 -5.86 5.63 -6.39
N ASP A 41 -5.10 5.00 -5.48
CA ASP A 41 -3.78 5.49 -5.11
C ASP A 41 -2.74 4.83 -6.02
N ASP A 42 -2.35 5.54 -7.05
CA ASP A 42 -1.30 5.12 -7.99
C ASP A 42 -0.04 5.98 -7.84
N CYS A 43 0.15 6.60 -6.68
CA CYS A 43 1.25 7.53 -6.49
C CYS A 43 2.01 7.38 -5.17
N GLU A 44 1.43 6.75 -4.16
CA GLU A 44 2.03 6.79 -2.83
C GLU A 44 2.27 5.39 -2.23
N SER A 45 1.25 4.56 -2.09
CA SER A 45 1.37 3.23 -1.47
C SER A 45 1.58 2.16 -2.54
N LEU A 46 2.79 2.08 -3.08
CA LEU A 46 3.14 1.24 -4.23
C LEU A 46 4.17 0.16 -3.93
N GLY A 47 4.78 0.17 -2.75
CA GLY A 47 5.73 -0.85 -2.31
C GLY A 47 7.00 -0.92 -3.16
N LYS A 48 7.03 -1.84 -4.11
CA LYS A 48 8.20 -2.06 -4.97
C LYS A 48 8.58 -0.85 -5.83
N TRP A 49 7.64 0.02 -6.10
CA TRP A 49 7.86 1.19 -6.95
C TRP A 49 7.93 2.45 -6.10
N PRO A 50 8.83 3.39 -6.45
CA PRO A 50 8.98 4.60 -5.65
C PRO A 50 7.74 5.49 -5.72
N VAL A 51 7.52 6.26 -4.67
CA VAL A 51 6.45 7.25 -4.62
C VAL A 51 6.70 8.36 -5.64
N PHE A 52 5.65 9.10 -6.00
CA PHE A 52 5.74 10.13 -7.03
C PHE A 52 6.65 11.31 -6.64
N SER A 53 6.79 11.56 -5.34
CA SER A 53 7.46 12.76 -4.84
C SER A 53 8.93 12.56 -4.47
N GLY A 54 9.48 11.35 -4.61
CA GLY A 54 10.85 11.13 -4.20
C GLY A 54 11.37 9.74 -4.50
N ASP A 55 12.48 9.40 -3.86
CA ASP A 55 13.20 8.14 -4.08
C ASP A 55 12.90 7.09 -3.00
N TYR A 56 11.86 7.29 -2.21
CA TYR A 56 11.52 6.35 -1.16
C TYR A 56 10.34 5.46 -1.55
N HIS A 57 10.22 4.34 -0.86
CA HIS A 57 9.17 3.35 -1.05
C HIS A 57 8.25 3.35 0.16
N HIS A 58 6.97 3.13 -0.08
CA HIS A 58 5.97 3.17 0.98
C HIS A 58 4.87 2.14 0.72
N ILE A 59 4.39 1.54 1.80
CA ILE A 59 3.17 0.73 1.83
C ILE A 59 2.36 1.20 3.02
N ASP A 60 1.09 1.52 2.79
CA ASP A 60 0.16 1.83 3.87
C ASP A 60 0.07 0.65 4.82
N THR A 61 0.07 0.92 6.13
CA THR A 61 0.05 -0.12 7.16
C THR A 61 -1.08 -1.14 6.99
N ASN A 62 -2.22 -0.69 6.48
CA ASN A 62 -3.39 -1.55 6.28
C ASN A 62 -3.27 -2.49 5.07
N CYS A 63 -2.28 -2.27 4.22
CA CYS A 63 -2.10 -3.04 2.99
C CYS A 63 -1.25 -4.30 3.17
N TYR A 64 -0.55 -4.44 4.28
CA TYR A 64 0.32 -5.60 4.52
C TYR A 64 -0.44 -6.87 4.86
N CYS A 65 0.06 -8.00 4.36
CA CYS A 65 -0.35 -9.32 4.78
C CYS A 65 0.90 -10.19 4.95
N LEU A 66 1.18 -10.59 6.17
CA LEU A 66 2.41 -11.30 6.54
C LEU A 66 2.07 -12.69 7.04
N LYS A 67 2.92 -13.67 6.71
CA LYS A 67 2.91 -14.93 7.45
C LYS A 67 3.17 -14.61 8.93
N THR A 68 2.50 -15.31 9.82
CA THR A 68 2.61 -15.08 11.27
C THR A 68 4.06 -15.13 11.74
N GLU A 69 4.83 -16.09 11.25
CA GLU A 69 6.26 -16.21 11.61
C GLU A 69 7.10 -15.02 11.21
N VAL A 70 6.78 -14.37 10.07
CA VAL A 70 7.45 -13.16 9.62
C VAL A 70 7.12 -12.00 10.55
N ALA A 71 5.85 -11.84 10.89
CA ALA A 71 5.39 -10.80 11.80
C ALA A 71 6.04 -10.92 13.18
N ILE A 72 6.16 -12.14 13.71
CA ILE A 72 6.78 -12.40 15.00
C ILE A 72 8.27 -12.02 14.98
N LYS A 73 8.99 -12.43 13.95
CA LYS A 73 10.43 -12.18 13.83
C LYS A 73 10.76 -10.68 13.76
N LEU A 74 9.90 -9.89 13.13
CA LEU A 74 10.15 -8.46 12.93
C LEU A 74 9.35 -7.55 13.86
N SER A 75 8.58 -8.11 14.79
CA SER A 75 7.70 -7.32 15.68
C SER A 75 8.44 -6.26 16.49
N GLN A 76 9.69 -6.53 16.87
CA GLN A 76 10.49 -5.62 17.66
C GLN A 76 10.94 -4.36 16.90
N ILE A 77 10.88 -4.40 15.58
CA ILE A 77 11.27 -3.26 14.73
C ILE A 77 10.16 -2.22 14.70
N TRP A 78 8.93 -2.64 14.96
CA TRP A 78 7.79 -1.72 14.95
C TRP A 78 7.71 -0.97 16.29
N HIS A 79 8.11 0.29 16.27
CA HIS A 79 8.12 1.13 17.46
C HIS A 79 6.98 2.14 17.51
N GLY A 80 6.22 2.27 16.43
CA GLY A 80 5.25 3.33 16.28
C GLY A 80 5.92 4.69 16.04
N GLY A 81 5.13 5.69 15.77
CA GLY A 81 5.62 7.03 15.52
C GLY A 81 5.70 7.36 14.03
N TRP A 82 6.06 8.59 13.75
CA TRP A 82 6.05 9.12 12.38
C TRP A 82 7.13 8.46 11.52
N GLY A 83 6.74 8.03 10.33
CA GLY A 83 7.67 7.42 9.38
C GLY A 83 7.99 5.96 9.65
N GLN A 84 7.36 5.34 10.65
CA GLN A 84 7.60 3.95 11.02
C GLN A 84 7.27 2.97 9.89
N ASP A 85 6.27 3.27 9.10
CA ASP A 85 5.86 2.46 7.95
C ASP A 85 6.97 2.30 6.91
N ARG A 86 7.77 3.33 6.70
CA ARG A 86 8.94 3.27 5.79
C ARG A 86 10.03 2.37 6.35
N VAL A 87 10.32 2.51 7.63
CA VAL A 87 11.30 1.65 8.32
C VAL A 87 10.86 0.19 8.26
N TRP A 88 9.56 -0.03 8.48
CA TRP A 88 8.96 -1.37 8.42
C TRP A 88 9.11 -1.99 7.03
N PHE A 89 8.81 -1.24 5.99
CA PHE A 89 8.98 -1.72 4.61
C PHE A 89 10.42 -2.08 4.31
N GLN A 90 11.38 -1.24 4.71
CA GLN A 90 12.80 -1.51 4.49
C GLN A 90 13.23 -2.80 5.19
N ALA A 91 12.82 -2.99 6.43
CA ALA A 91 13.16 -4.20 7.19
C ALA A 91 12.54 -5.45 6.55
N LEU A 92 11.25 -5.40 6.21
CA LEU A 92 10.57 -6.52 5.58
C LEU A 92 11.21 -6.91 4.25
N SER A 93 11.46 -5.95 3.39
CA SER A 93 12.03 -6.23 2.07
C SER A 93 13.47 -6.73 2.14
N GLN A 94 14.23 -6.32 3.14
CA GLN A 94 15.61 -6.75 3.35
C GLN A 94 15.68 -8.17 3.93
N TYR A 95 14.94 -8.45 4.98
CA TYR A 95 15.00 -9.74 5.68
C TYR A 95 14.10 -10.80 5.04
N PHE A 96 13.05 -10.39 4.37
CA PHE A 96 12.11 -11.29 3.68
C PHE A 96 11.85 -10.77 2.27
N PRO A 97 12.79 -11.02 1.34
CA PRO A 97 12.71 -10.47 -0.02
C PRO A 97 11.67 -11.16 -0.91
N LYS A 98 11.10 -12.29 -0.46
CA LYS A 98 10.06 -12.99 -1.22
C LYS A 98 8.69 -12.36 -0.94
N PHE A 99 8.37 -11.32 -1.67
CA PHE A 99 7.09 -10.64 -1.56
C PHE A 99 6.62 -10.11 -2.91
N ASP A 100 5.34 -9.87 -3.02
CA ASP A 100 4.77 -9.25 -4.21
C ASP A 100 3.49 -8.51 -3.88
N VAL A 101 3.05 -7.69 -4.82
CA VAL A 101 1.79 -6.96 -4.78
C VAL A 101 0.65 -7.87 -5.25
N THR A 102 -0.52 -7.75 -4.64
CA THR A 102 -1.72 -8.44 -5.14
C THR A 102 -2.18 -7.89 -6.49
N GLY A 103 -1.89 -6.62 -6.74
CA GLY A 103 -2.35 -5.91 -7.94
C GLY A 103 -3.78 -5.40 -7.83
N LYS A 104 -4.42 -5.56 -6.67
CA LYS A 104 -5.82 -5.19 -6.44
C LYS A 104 -5.92 -4.09 -5.39
N TYR A 105 -6.85 -3.17 -5.60
CA TYR A 105 -7.11 -2.04 -4.72
C TYR A 105 -8.17 -2.45 -3.68
N THR A 106 -7.73 -3.08 -2.61
CA THR A 106 -8.64 -3.71 -1.65
C THR A 106 -8.67 -3.04 -0.28
N VAL A 107 -7.88 -1.98 -0.08
CA VAL A 107 -7.95 -1.15 1.12
C VAL A 107 -8.61 0.17 0.77
N ASN A 108 -9.62 0.55 1.55
CA ASN A 108 -10.33 1.82 1.39
C ASN A 108 -9.76 2.82 2.39
N TYR A 109 -8.93 3.74 1.90
CA TYR A 109 -8.35 4.80 2.70
C TYR A 109 -9.29 6.00 2.70
N ARG A 110 -9.83 6.32 3.88
CA ARG A 110 -10.80 7.40 4.02
C ARG A 110 -10.11 8.72 4.32
N LEU A 111 -10.41 9.73 3.53
CA LEU A 111 -9.93 11.09 3.78
C LEU A 111 -10.67 11.66 5.00
N ALA A 112 -9.92 12.10 6.00
CA ALA A 112 -10.50 12.58 7.25
C ALA A 112 -11.15 13.96 7.11
N GLY A 113 -10.69 14.76 6.16
CA GLY A 113 -11.23 16.10 5.93
C GLY A 113 -10.81 17.14 6.95
N ASN A 114 -9.97 16.80 7.92
CA ASN A 114 -9.47 17.76 8.91
C ASN A 114 -8.19 18.43 8.43
N GLU A 115 -7.88 19.54 9.09
CA GLU A 115 -6.62 20.25 8.91
C GLU A 115 -5.46 19.33 9.29
N GLY A 116 -4.42 19.30 8.42
CA GLY A 116 -3.25 18.43 8.61
C GLY A 116 -3.38 17.03 8.05
N SER A 117 -4.55 16.59 7.63
CA SER A 117 -4.70 15.30 6.95
C SER A 117 -4.45 15.43 5.45
N VAL A 118 -4.08 14.31 4.81
CA VAL A 118 -3.87 14.25 3.37
C VAL A 118 -5.18 14.53 2.66
N LYS A 119 -5.13 15.33 1.60
CA LYS A 119 -6.31 15.76 0.84
C LYS A 119 -6.35 15.12 -0.54
N LYS A 120 -7.54 15.16 -1.16
CA LYS A 120 -7.78 14.63 -2.51
C LYS A 120 -6.77 15.19 -3.53
N GLU A 121 -6.46 16.49 -3.44
CA GLU A 121 -5.56 17.18 -4.36
C GLU A 121 -4.17 16.57 -4.39
N PHE A 122 -3.70 16.04 -3.26
CA PHE A 122 -2.42 15.33 -3.17
C PHE A 122 -2.41 14.12 -4.11
N PHE A 123 -3.48 13.32 -4.08
CA PHE A 123 -3.59 12.13 -4.92
C PHE A 123 -3.84 12.48 -6.39
N ASP A 124 -4.64 13.49 -6.66
CA ASP A 124 -4.87 13.96 -8.03
C ASP A 124 -3.54 14.40 -8.68
N TYR A 125 -2.75 15.18 -7.95
CA TYR A 125 -1.46 15.64 -8.41
C TYR A 125 -0.47 14.49 -8.61
N GLY A 126 -0.34 13.63 -7.61
CA GLY A 126 0.58 12.49 -7.67
C GLY A 126 0.22 11.50 -8.75
N ASN A 127 -1.07 11.15 -8.86
CA ASN A 127 -1.55 10.23 -9.89
C ASN A 127 -1.28 10.76 -11.29
N LYS A 128 -1.44 12.06 -11.50
CA LYS A 128 -1.16 12.70 -12.80
C LYS A 128 0.30 12.53 -13.18
N ILE A 129 1.22 12.75 -12.24
CA ILE A 129 2.66 12.56 -12.46
C ILE A 129 2.94 11.10 -12.85
N MET A 130 2.32 10.16 -12.17
CA MET A 130 2.54 8.74 -12.42
C MET A 130 1.93 8.28 -13.75
N VAL A 131 0.80 8.82 -14.16
CA VAL A 131 0.25 8.58 -15.51
C VAL A 131 1.25 9.00 -16.58
N GLU A 132 1.85 10.16 -16.43
CA GLU A 132 2.87 10.66 -17.37
C GLU A 132 4.12 9.77 -17.36
N LYS A 133 4.59 9.38 -16.17
CA LYS A 133 5.80 8.57 -16.01
C LYS A 133 5.67 7.16 -16.60
N TYR A 134 4.51 6.52 -16.45
CA TYR A 134 4.27 5.13 -16.88
C TYR A 134 3.36 5.03 -18.09
N ASN A 135 3.01 6.14 -18.73
CA ASN A 135 2.10 6.18 -19.88
C ASN A 135 0.74 5.54 -19.61
N GLY A 136 0.27 5.63 -18.35
CA GLY A 136 -0.98 5.05 -17.92
C GLY A 136 -0.97 3.53 -17.74
N ASP A 137 0.16 2.88 -17.99
CA ASP A 137 0.32 1.43 -17.86
C ASP A 137 1.10 1.12 -16.59
N PHE A 138 0.38 0.97 -15.49
CA PHE A 138 0.98 0.80 -14.17
C PHE A 138 1.41 -0.64 -13.92
N PRO A 139 2.70 -0.90 -13.61
CA PRO A 139 3.19 -2.26 -13.39
C PRO A 139 2.66 -2.91 -12.10
N TRP A 140 2.11 -2.14 -11.18
CA TRP A 140 1.57 -2.65 -9.92
C TRP A 140 0.12 -3.13 -10.01
N ALA A 141 -0.63 -2.66 -11.00
CA ALA A 141 -2.05 -2.96 -11.10
C ALA A 141 -2.32 -4.19 -11.97
N LYS A 142 -3.18 -5.09 -11.45
CA LYS A 142 -3.62 -6.31 -12.15
C LYS A 142 -5.14 -6.28 -12.25
N ILE A 143 -5.65 -5.38 -13.07
CA ILE A 143 -7.09 -5.21 -13.26
C ILE A 143 -7.53 -5.87 -14.55
#